data_114fba34f786cff053610972dee6cd1a
#
_entry.id   114fba34f786cff053610972dee6cd1a
#
_cell.length_a   1.000
_cell.length_b   1.000
_cell.length_c   1.000
_cell.angle_alpha   90.00
_cell.angle_beta   90.00
_cell.angle_gamma   90.00
#
_symmetry.space_group_name_H-M   'P 1'
#
loop_
_entity.id
_entity.type
_entity.pdbx_description
1 polymer ?
#
loop_
_entity_poly.entity_id
_entity_poly.type
_entity_poly.pdbx_seq_one_letter_code
_entity_poly.pdbx_strand_id
1 'polypeptide(L)'
;AYDLDGSRGIRNPKGMYGNQLRVQLHLVSVAHGAFRNLLSCLSRCDLDLEAPVISAYASGLACLVEDEKDLGVTLIDMGCGGTGLATFSGGELIWTATVPIGGAHVTNDIAHGLTTPIASAEHMKRLFASAIGGPADNREMIEVPQLGEPELLSARQIPRALLTGIVRPRLEETFELVRDYIDSSGVAIASTRRIVLTGGASQLQGVGDLAAEILEKQVRLARPLPIQGMAEAVAGPNCATCAGLLLYAAEHHGEPQIRRQTRDPHPPQPAGGALGRIGQWLRANF
;
A
#
# COMPACT_ATOMS: atom_id res chain seq x y z
N ALA A 1 -3.53 19.35 10.76
CA ALA A 1 -4.15 20.68 10.56
C ALA A 1 -3.96 21.54 11.79
N TYR A 2 -3.81 22.86 11.59
CA TYR A 2 -3.61 23.84 12.66
C TYR A 2 -4.79 24.80 12.74
N ASP A 3 -5.08 25.22 13.97
CA ASP A 3 -6.09 26.25 14.30
C ASP A 3 -5.43 27.23 15.29
N LEU A 4 -5.38 28.51 14.94
CA LEU A 4 -4.81 29.56 15.78
C LEU A 4 -5.92 30.52 16.17
N ASP A 5 -6.21 30.61 17.46
CA ASP A 5 -7.25 31.48 18.04
C ASP A 5 -8.64 31.29 17.36
N GLY A 6 -8.98 30.04 16.94
CA GLY A 6 -10.23 29.72 16.25
C GLY A 6 -10.18 29.87 14.73
N SER A 7 -9.09 30.39 14.15
CA SER A 7 -8.87 30.46 12.71
C SER A 7 -8.36 29.12 12.18
N ARG A 8 -9.22 28.40 11.45
CA ARG A 8 -8.94 27.08 10.90
C ARG A 8 -8.26 27.17 9.53
N GLY A 9 -7.64 26.04 9.09
CA GLY A 9 -7.06 25.92 7.75
C GLY A 9 -5.67 26.54 7.63
N ILE A 10 -4.99 26.79 8.73
CA ILE A 10 -3.60 27.26 8.73
C ILE A 10 -2.69 26.09 8.37
N ARG A 11 -1.96 26.22 7.26
CA ARG A 11 -0.99 25.17 6.81
C ARG A 11 0.31 25.22 7.61
N ASN A 12 0.81 26.42 7.92
CA ASN A 12 2.04 26.60 8.68
C ASN A 12 1.89 27.77 9.67
N PRO A 13 1.79 27.52 11.00
CA PRO A 13 1.66 28.55 12.00
C PRO A 13 2.99 29.22 12.37
N LYS A 14 4.12 28.80 11.78
CA LYS A 14 5.46 29.33 12.09
C LYS A 14 5.52 30.84 11.82
N GLY A 15 5.91 31.63 12.84
CA GLY A 15 5.98 33.08 12.73
C GLY A 15 4.65 33.84 12.88
N MET A 16 3.53 33.14 13.10
CA MET A 16 2.25 33.77 13.41
C MET A 16 2.11 34.04 14.91
N TYR A 17 1.50 35.18 15.26
CA TYR A 17 1.16 35.51 16.64
C TYR A 17 -0.22 35.00 16.99
N GLY A 18 -0.39 34.46 18.20
CA GLY A 18 -1.67 33.98 18.73
C GLY A 18 -1.55 33.53 20.18
N ASN A 19 -2.69 33.38 20.84
CA ASN A 19 -2.77 32.96 22.24
C ASN A 19 -3.01 31.46 22.38
N GLN A 20 -3.70 30.83 21.42
CA GLN A 20 -4.05 29.41 21.49
C GLN A 20 -3.79 28.73 20.14
N LEU A 21 -2.87 27.77 20.14
CA LEU A 21 -2.64 26.88 18.98
C LEU A 21 -3.27 25.51 19.24
N ARG A 22 -4.22 25.10 18.39
CA ARG A 22 -4.74 23.73 18.35
C ARG A 22 -4.11 22.98 17.18
N VAL A 23 -3.74 21.73 17.42
CA VAL A 23 -3.13 20.87 16.42
C VAL A 23 -3.94 19.58 16.33
N GLN A 24 -4.38 19.22 15.13
CA GLN A 24 -4.93 17.90 14.84
C GLN A 24 -3.81 17.01 14.31
N LEU A 25 -3.60 15.87 14.96
CA LEU A 25 -2.59 14.90 14.60
C LEU A 25 -3.27 13.62 14.12
N HIS A 26 -2.80 13.08 13.00
CA HIS A 26 -3.09 11.72 12.58
C HIS A 26 -1.95 10.81 13.03
N LEU A 27 -2.24 9.85 13.89
CA LEU A 27 -1.25 8.91 14.43
C LEU A 27 -1.40 7.56 13.75
N VAL A 28 -0.31 7.07 13.18
CA VAL A 28 -0.26 5.74 12.57
C VAL A 28 0.62 4.84 13.42
N SER A 29 0.09 3.68 13.77
CA SER A 29 0.82 2.65 14.49
C SER A 29 0.97 1.39 13.65
N VAL A 30 2.10 0.73 13.81
CA VAL A 30 2.39 -0.56 13.16
C VAL A 30 2.77 -1.60 14.20
N ALA A 31 2.54 -2.88 13.90
CA ALA A 31 2.96 -3.96 14.78
C ALA A 31 4.48 -3.95 14.97
N HIS A 32 4.93 -3.91 16.23
CA HIS A 32 6.35 -3.82 16.60
C HIS A 32 7.21 -4.91 15.96
N GLY A 33 6.70 -6.16 15.93
CA GLY A 33 7.42 -7.29 15.34
C GLY A 33 7.66 -7.13 13.85
N ALA A 34 6.64 -6.70 13.09
CA ALA A 34 6.76 -6.46 11.64
C ALA A 34 7.78 -5.34 11.35
N PHE A 35 7.73 -4.26 12.13
CA PHE A 35 8.67 -3.16 11.99
C PHE A 35 10.11 -3.57 12.32
N ARG A 36 10.34 -4.34 13.39
CA ARG A 36 11.67 -4.87 13.73
C ARG A 36 12.21 -5.81 12.65
N ASN A 37 11.36 -6.63 12.03
CA ASN A 37 11.78 -7.47 10.89
C ASN A 37 12.28 -6.64 9.72
N LEU A 38 11.56 -5.56 9.38
CA LEU A 38 11.99 -4.61 8.34
C LEU A 38 13.35 -4.00 8.67
N LEU A 39 13.53 -3.50 9.89
CA LEU A 39 14.82 -2.94 10.35
C LEU A 39 15.95 -3.98 10.26
N SER A 40 15.68 -5.22 10.65
CA SER A 40 16.66 -6.30 10.55
C SER A 40 17.05 -6.61 9.10
N CYS A 41 16.09 -6.54 8.15
CA CYS A 41 16.39 -6.72 6.74
C CYS A 41 17.29 -5.60 6.21
N LEU A 42 16.98 -4.33 6.53
CA LEU A 42 17.81 -3.19 6.12
C LEU A 42 19.22 -3.28 6.69
N SER A 43 19.35 -3.58 7.99
CA SER A 43 20.65 -3.74 8.64
C SER A 43 21.52 -4.86 8.04
N ARG A 44 20.90 -5.96 7.54
CA ARG A 44 21.62 -7.02 6.82
C ARG A 44 22.12 -6.60 5.45
N CYS A 45 21.59 -5.52 4.90
CA CYS A 45 22.04 -4.90 3.65
C CYS A 45 22.98 -3.72 3.90
N ASP A 46 23.46 -3.53 5.14
CA ASP A 46 24.29 -2.38 5.58
C ASP A 46 23.60 -1.02 5.28
N LEU A 47 22.26 -0.99 5.43
CA LEU A 47 21.45 0.20 5.26
C LEU A 47 20.82 0.63 6.58
N ASP A 48 20.78 1.93 6.82
CA ASP A 48 20.06 2.54 7.93
C ASP A 48 18.71 3.11 7.48
N LEU A 49 17.69 3.00 8.35
CA LEU A 49 16.39 3.60 8.11
C LEU A 49 16.41 5.08 8.54
N GLU A 50 16.22 5.97 7.59
CA GLU A 50 16.12 7.40 7.87
C GLU A 50 14.73 7.73 8.45
N ALA A 51 13.65 7.40 7.74
CA ALA A 51 12.27 7.59 8.19
C ALA A 51 11.34 6.48 7.67
N PRO A 52 10.39 5.98 8.49
CA PRO A 52 9.34 5.11 8.01
C PRO A 52 8.22 5.94 7.37
N VAL A 53 7.79 5.56 6.17
CA VAL A 53 6.69 6.19 5.44
C VAL A 53 5.67 5.12 5.04
N ILE A 54 4.38 5.42 5.17
CA ILE A 54 3.31 4.52 4.78
C ILE A 54 3.25 4.45 3.24
N SER A 55 3.18 3.24 2.67
CA SER A 55 3.17 3.05 1.22
C SER A 55 2.03 3.81 0.53
N ALA A 56 0.80 3.72 1.04
CA ALA A 56 -0.35 4.42 0.46
C ALA A 56 -0.21 5.95 0.52
N TYR A 57 0.41 6.50 1.57
CA TYR A 57 0.73 7.92 1.64
C TYR A 57 1.78 8.31 0.60
N ALA A 58 2.86 7.55 0.51
CA ALA A 58 3.89 7.76 -0.51
C ALA A 58 3.29 7.71 -1.92
N SER A 59 2.48 6.68 -2.23
CA SER A 59 1.78 6.59 -3.51
C SER A 59 0.86 7.79 -3.77
N GLY A 60 0.26 8.35 -2.71
CA GLY A 60 -0.54 9.58 -2.77
C GLY A 60 0.29 10.81 -3.16
N LEU A 61 1.50 10.94 -2.62
CA LEU A 61 2.41 12.04 -3.01
C LEU A 61 2.77 11.98 -4.50
N ALA A 62 2.93 10.76 -5.04
CA ALA A 62 3.31 10.59 -6.45
C ALA A 62 2.13 10.71 -7.43
N CYS A 63 0.92 10.30 -7.04
CA CYS A 63 -0.19 10.09 -7.97
C CYS A 63 -1.31 11.13 -7.90
N LEU A 64 -1.37 11.92 -6.84
CA LEU A 64 -2.43 12.91 -6.61
C LEU A 64 -1.94 14.32 -6.94
N VAL A 65 -2.81 15.09 -7.59
CA VAL A 65 -2.58 16.53 -7.75
C VAL A 65 -3.02 17.27 -6.48
N GLU A 66 -2.47 18.47 -6.26
CA GLU A 66 -2.73 19.27 -5.05
C GLU A 66 -4.23 19.55 -4.86
N ASP A 67 -4.94 19.92 -5.94
CA ASP A 67 -6.38 20.18 -5.88
C ASP A 67 -7.18 18.96 -5.39
N GLU A 68 -6.77 17.74 -5.76
CA GLU A 68 -7.42 16.52 -5.26
C GLU A 68 -7.20 16.34 -3.76
N LYS A 69 -5.97 16.58 -3.29
CA LYS A 69 -5.64 16.50 -1.86
C LYS A 69 -6.41 17.56 -1.06
N ASP A 70 -6.54 18.77 -1.60
CA ASP A 70 -7.27 19.87 -0.94
C ASP A 70 -8.77 19.61 -0.87
N LEU A 71 -9.38 19.19 -2.00
CA LEU A 71 -10.83 18.97 -2.10
C LEU A 71 -11.33 17.69 -1.41
N GLY A 72 -10.43 16.75 -1.20
CA GLY A 72 -10.75 15.45 -0.62
C GLY A 72 -10.74 14.32 -1.65
N VAL A 73 -9.90 13.31 -1.38
CA VAL A 73 -9.72 12.13 -2.24
C VAL A 73 -9.26 10.95 -1.40
N THR A 74 -9.71 9.75 -1.77
CA THR A 74 -9.15 8.50 -1.23
C THR A 74 -8.35 7.81 -2.31
N LEU A 75 -7.07 7.61 -2.05
CA LEU A 75 -6.20 6.79 -2.87
C LEU A 75 -6.25 5.35 -2.39
N ILE A 76 -6.31 4.42 -3.35
CA ILE A 76 -6.25 2.97 -3.15
C ILE A 76 -5.02 2.45 -3.91
N ASP A 77 -4.02 1.99 -3.18
CA ASP A 77 -2.81 1.38 -3.73
C ASP A 77 -2.94 -0.15 -3.72
N MET A 78 -3.27 -0.71 -4.88
CA MET A 78 -3.45 -2.15 -5.07
C MET A 78 -2.10 -2.83 -5.27
N GLY A 79 -1.46 -3.20 -4.17
CA GLY A 79 -0.17 -3.86 -4.16
C GLY A 79 -0.23 -5.37 -4.43
N CYS A 80 0.90 -6.05 -4.23
CA CYS A 80 1.00 -7.51 -4.38
C CYS A 80 0.36 -8.26 -3.20
N GLY A 81 0.78 -7.98 -1.98
CA GLY A 81 0.32 -8.67 -0.76
C GLY A 81 -0.85 -8.00 -0.05
N GLY A 82 -1.13 -6.75 -0.35
CA GLY A 82 -2.19 -5.98 0.30
C GLY A 82 -2.59 -4.76 -0.52
N THR A 83 -3.71 -4.16 -0.14
CA THR A 83 -4.24 -2.93 -0.73
C THR A 83 -4.23 -1.84 0.34
N GLY A 84 -3.42 -0.81 0.12
CA GLY A 84 -3.28 0.34 1.01
C GLY A 84 -4.30 1.43 0.71
N LEU A 85 -4.83 2.08 1.74
CA LEU A 85 -5.79 3.16 1.65
C LEU A 85 -5.21 4.42 2.28
N ALA A 86 -5.35 5.57 1.62
CA ALA A 86 -4.95 6.86 2.15
C ALA A 86 -5.96 7.92 1.74
N THR A 87 -6.60 8.58 2.71
CA THR A 87 -7.55 9.66 2.45
C THR A 87 -6.93 11.00 2.79
N PHE A 88 -7.00 11.92 1.83
CA PHE A 88 -6.50 13.28 1.95
C PHE A 88 -7.66 14.27 2.00
N SER A 89 -7.49 15.36 2.72
CA SER A 89 -8.40 16.50 2.74
C SER A 89 -7.68 17.73 3.27
N GLY A 90 -7.88 18.88 2.65
CA GLY A 90 -7.16 20.12 3.00
C GLY A 90 -5.64 20.00 2.83
N GLY A 91 -5.19 19.19 1.87
CA GLY A 91 -3.78 18.94 1.60
C GLY A 91 -3.10 17.92 2.53
N GLU A 92 -3.81 17.42 3.54
CA GLU A 92 -3.24 16.57 4.60
C GLU A 92 -3.78 15.15 4.55
N LEU A 93 -2.95 14.17 4.96
CA LEU A 93 -3.40 12.80 5.20
C LEU A 93 -4.27 12.77 6.48
N ILE A 94 -5.54 12.43 6.33
CA ILE A 94 -6.49 12.40 7.45
C ILE A 94 -6.84 10.99 7.93
N TRP A 95 -6.64 9.99 7.08
CA TRP A 95 -6.91 8.60 7.42
C TRP A 95 -6.12 7.63 6.53
N THR A 96 -5.76 6.48 7.09
CA THR A 96 -5.12 5.38 6.36
C THR A 96 -5.55 4.03 6.91
N ALA A 97 -5.62 3.03 6.03
CA ALA A 97 -5.86 1.65 6.39
C ALA A 97 -5.15 0.71 5.40
N THR A 98 -5.18 -0.59 5.69
CA THR A 98 -4.66 -1.62 4.79
C THR A 98 -5.60 -2.82 4.80
N VAL A 99 -6.07 -3.21 3.63
CA VAL A 99 -6.78 -4.47 3.39
C VAL A 99 -5.72 -5.54 3.09
N PRO A 100 -5.71 -6.69 3.78
CA PRO A 100 -4.69 -7.73 3.61
C PRO A 100 -4.94 -8.60 2.36
N ILE A 101 -5.44 -8.01 1.28
CA ILE A 101 -5.69 -8.65 -0.01
C ILE A 101 -5.04 -7.81 -1.11
N GLY A 102 -4.28 -8.46 -1.99
CA GLY A 102 -3.61 -7.82 -3.13
C GLY A 102 -3.48 -8.78 -4.31
N GLY A 103 -2.73 -8.37 -5.33
CA GLY A 103 -2.60 -9.09 -6.60
C GLY A 103 -2.10 -10.53 -6.51
N ALA A 104 -1.34 -10.89 -5.46
CA ALA A 104 -0.89 -12.26 -5.24
C ALA A 104 -2.05 -13.21 -4.87
N HIS A 105 -3.09 -12.71 -4.20
CA HIS A 105 -4.28 -13.50 -3.89
C HIS A 105 -5.02 -13.89 -5.17
N VAL A 106 -5.16 -12.94 -6.12
CA VAL A 106 -5.70 -13.22 -7.46
C VAL A 106 -4.87 -14.29 -8.18
N THR A 107 -3.53 -14.19 -8.13
CA THR A 107 -2.64 -15.19 -8.73
C THR A 107 -2.84 -16.56 -8.11
N ASN A 108 -2.94 -16.64 -6.79
CA ASN A 108 -3.18 -17.88 -6.07
C ASN A 108 -4.55 -18.50 -6.42
N ASP A 109 -5.59 -17.67 -6.51
CA ASP A 109 -6.93 -18.17 -6.92
C ASP A 109 -6.92 -18.75 -8.34
N ILE A 110 -6.20 -18.11 -9.27
CA ILE A 110 -5.99 -18.64 -10.62
C ILE A 110 -5.22 -19.97 -10.57
N ALA A 111 -4.12 -20.02 -9.81
CA ALA A 111 -3.29 -21.22 -9.68
C ALA A 111 -4.09 -22.40 -9.13
N HIS A 112 -4.89 -22.17 -8.09
CA HIS A 112 -5.75 -23.19 -7.49
C HIS A 112 -6.93 -23.55 -8.41
N GLY A 113 -7.65 -22.58 -8.94
CA GLY A 113 -8.83 -22.80 -9.77
C GLY A 113 -8.54 -23.52 -11.09
N LEU A 114 -7.35 -23.31 -11.65
CA LEU A 114 -6.91 -23.93 -12.91
C LEU A 114 -5.91 -25.09 -12.72
N THR A 115 -5.46 -25.34 -11.49
CA THR A 115 -4.43 -26.35 -11.17
C THR A 115 -3.17 -26.14 -12.02
N THR A 116 -2.66 -24.90 -12.03
CA THR A 116 -1.53 -24.46 -12.84
C THR A 116 -0.40 -23.93 -11.96
N PRO A 117 0.88 -23.97 -12.41
CA PRO A 117 1.98 -23.34 -11.67
C PRO A 117 1.74 -21.85 -11.39
N ILE A 118 2.18 -21.36 -10.22
CA ILE A 118 2.01 -19.95 -9.80
C ILE A 118 2.60 -18.98 -10.83
N ALA A 119 3.75 -19.31 -11.42
CA ALA A 119 4.37 -18.46 -12.45
C ALA A 119 3.48 -18.34 -13.70
N SER A 120 2.85 -19.44 -14.13
CA SER A 120 1.91 -19.46 -15.24
C SER A 120 0.61 -18.72 -14.90
N ALA A 121 0.11 -18.87 -13.67
CA ALA A 121 -1.04 -18.11 -13.16
C ALA A 121 -0.78 -16.59 -13.17
N GLU A 122 0.41 -16.16 -12.73
CA GLU A 122 0.81 -14.76 -12.77
C GLU A 122 0.90 -14.23 -14.21
N HIS A 123 1.45 -15.05 -15.12
CA HIS A 123 1.51 -14.70 -16.54
C HIS A 123 0.12 -14.55 -17.15
N MET A 124 -0.79 -15.52 -16.89
CA MET A 124 -2.17 -15.46 -17.34
C MET A 124 -2.92 -14.27 -16.76
N LYS A 125 -2.72 -13.98 -15.46
CA LYS A 125 -3.31 -12.80 -14.82
C LYS A 125 -2.93 -11.52 -15.57
N ARG A 126 -1.66 -11.36 -15.91
CA ARG A 126 -1.16 -10.13 -16.56
C ARG A 126 -1.62 -9.97 -17.99
N LEU A 127 -1.79 -11.06 -18.74
CA LEU A 127 -2.09 -11.01 -20.18
C LEU A 127 -3.58 -11.11 -20.49
N PHE A 128 -4.31 -11.93 -19.73
CA PHE A 128 -5.66 -12.35 -20.12
C PHE A 128 -6.73 -12.04 -19.06
N ALA A 129 -6.35 -11.75 -17.81
CA ALA A 129 -7.33 -11.53 -16.77
C ALA A 129 -8.07 -10.20 -16.95
N SER A 130 -9.37 -10.25 -16.69
CA SER A 130 -10.26 -9.09 -16.67
C SER A 130 -11.15 -9.12 -15.43
N ALA A 131 -11.44 -7.96 -14.87
CA ALA A 131 -12.44 -7.78 -13.81
C ALA A 131 -13.87 -7.83 -14.36
N ILE A 132 -14.04 -7.57 -15.65
CA ILE A 132 -15.35 -7.50 -16.32
C ILE A 132 -15.34 -8.47 -17.50
N GLY A 133 -16.37 -9.33 -17.54
CA GLY A 133 -16.57 -10.24 -18.65
C GLY A 133 -17.08 -9.54 -19.90
N GLY A 134 -16.58 -9.96 -21.06
CA GLY A 134 -17.04 -9.51 -22.37
C GLY A 134 -17.75 -10.60 -23.17
N PRO A 135 -18.56 -10.22 -24.17
CA PRO A 135 -19.25 -11.20 -25.04
C PRO A 135 -18.32 -12.14 -25.82
N ALA A 136 -17.07 -11.70 -26.04
CA ALA A 136 -16.05 -12.46 -26.75
C ALA A 136 -15.34 -13.50 -25.89
N ASP A 137 -15.36 -13.36 -24.54
CA ASP A 137 -14.56 -14.16 -23.61
C ASP A 137 -14.90 -15.66 -23.66
N ASN A 138 -16.11 -16.03 -24.06
CA ASN A 138 -16.49 -17.42 -24.25
C ASN A 138 -15.86 -18.07 -25.49
N ARG A 139 -15.39 -17.26 -26.45
CA ARG A 139 -14.81 -17.74 -27.73
C ARG A 139 -13.28 -17.66 -27.72
N GLU A 140 -12.72 -16.81 -26.89
CA GLU A 140 -11.28 -16.66 -26.73
C GLU A 140 -10.74 -17.79 -25.86
N MET A 141 -9.92 -18.66 -26.45
CA MET A 141 -9.32 -19.80 -25.75
C MET A 141 -7.93 -19.45 -25.27
N ILE A 142 -7.63 -19.80 -24.02
CA ILE A 142 -6.34 -19.57 -23.36
C ILE A 142 -5.71 -20.92 -23.04
N GLU A 143 -4.42 -21.05 -23.31
CA GLU A 143 -3.63 -22.23 -22.95
C GLU A 143 -3.20 -22.17 -21.48
N VAL A 144 -3.50 -23.24 -20.74
CA VAL A 144 -3.18 -23.37 -19.33
C VAL A 144 -2.24 -24.54 -19.12
N PRO A 145 -0.96 -24.30 -18.78
CA PRO A 145 -0.03 -25.35 -18.41
C PRO A 145 -0.53 -26.09 -17.16
N GLN A 146 -0.44 -27.42 -17.17
CA GLN A 146 -0.89 -28.23 -16.04
C GLN A 146 0.23 -28.43 -15.03
N LEU A 147 -0.11 -28.43 -13.73
CA LEU A 147 0.84 -28.64 -12.66
C LEU A 147 1.40 -30.05 -12.70
N GLY A 148 2.73 -30.17 -12.68
CA GLY A 148 3.43 -31.47 -12.63
C GLY A 148 3.62 -32.16 -13.99
N GLU A 149 3.17 -31.56 -15.09
CA GLU A 149 3.37 -32.09 -16.42
C GLU A 149 4.38 -31.23 -17.24
N PRO A 150 5.14 -31.84 -18.19
CA PRO A 150 6.02 -31.08 -19.07
C PRO A 150 5.22 -30.06 -19.90
N GLU A 151 5.61 -28.80 -19.91
CA GLU A 151 4.93 -27.68 -20.57
C GLU A 151 4.54 -27.94 -22.05
N LEU A 152 5.30 -28.79 -22.74
CA LEU A 152 5.14 -29.07 -24.18
C LEU A 152 4.07 -30.10 -24.52
N LEU A 153 3.50 -30.82 -23.56
CA LEU A 153 2.65 -31.98 -23.86
C LEU A 153 1.21 -31.89 -23.27
N SER A 154 0.91 -30.93 -22.42
CA SER A 154 -0.35 -30.95 -21.65
C SER A 154 -1.00 -29.59 -21.40
N ALA A 155 -0.86 -28.63 -22.30
CA ALA A 155 -1.59 -27.38 -22.17
C ALA A 155 -3.10 -27.64 -22.40
N ARG A 156 -3.91 -27.39 -21.36
CA ARG A 156 -5.37 -27.42 -21.44
C ARG A 156 -5.87 -26.10 -21.98
N GLN A 157 -6.74 -26.13 -22.99
CA GLN A 157 -7.42 -24.92 -23.45
C GLN A 157 -8.68 -24.65 -22.63
N ILE A 158 -8.84 -23.43 -22.15
CA ILE A 158 -10.02 -22.97 -21.45
C ILE A 158 -10.53 -21.66 -22.08
N PRO A 159 -11.86 -21.39 -22.01
CA PRO A 159 -12.37 -20.08 -22.40
C PRO A 159 -11.92 -19.00 -21.40
N ARG A 160 -11.58 -17.81 -21.90
CA ARG A 160 -11.20 -16.65 -21.08
C ARG A 160 -12.25 -16.30 -20.02
N ALA A 161 -13.53 -16.55 -20.32
CA ALA A 161 -14.62 -16.38 -19.37
C ALA A 161 -14.42 -17.14 -18.05
N LEU A 162 -13.79 -18.33 -18.10
CA LEU A 162 -13.48 -19.08 -16.89
C LEU A 162 -12.44 -18.36 -16.03
N LEU A 163 -11.40 -17.77 -16.64
CA LEU A 163 -10.41 -16.97 -15.94
C LEU A 163 -11.05 -15.73 -15.29
N THR A 164 -11.90 -15.02 -16.03
CA THR A 164 -12.67 -13.88 -15.50
C THR A 164 -13.55 -14.31 -14.32
N GLY A 165 -14.21 -15.49 -14.40
CA GLY A 165 -15.01 -16.06 -13.33
C GLY A 165 -14.23 -16.38 -12.05
N ILE A 166 -12.90 -16.58 -12.13
CA ILE A 166 -12.03 -16.76 -10.97
C ILE A 166 -11.56 -15.40 -10.41
N VAL A 167 -11.19 -14.47 -11.29
CA VAL A 167 -10.58 -13.20 -10.92
C VAL A 167 -11.59 -12.21 -10.33
N ARG A 168 -12.76 -12.08 -10.96
CA ARG A 168 -13.80 -11.11 -10.59
C ARG A 168 -14.24 -11.24 -9.12
N PRO A 169 -14.61 -12.42 -8.59
CA PRO A 169 -15.05 -12.54 -7.20
C PRO A 169 -13.98 -12.08 -6.18
N ARG A 170 -12.70 -12.32 -6.46
CA ARG A 170 -11.62 -11.85 -5.59
C ARG A 170 -11.49 -10.34 -5.60
N LEU A 171 -11.68 -9.70 -6.74
CA LEU A 171 -11.66 -8.24 -6.84
C LEU A 171 -12.91 -7.63 -6.19
N GLU A 172 -14.09 -8.28 -6.35
CA GLU A 172 -15.32 -7.88 -5.66
C GLU A 172 -15.13 -7.90 -4.14
N GLU A 173 -14.64 -9.00 -3.58
CA GLU A 173 -14.30 -9.09 -2.16
C GLU A 173 -13.33 -7.98 -1.71
N THR A 174 -12.32 -7.70 -2.52
CA THR A 174 -11.34 -6.65 -2.21
C THR A 174 -12.03 -5.29 -2.10
N PHE A 175 -12.88 -4.92 -3.06
CA PHE A 175 -13.55 -3.62 -3.05
C PHE A 175 -14.68 -3.54 -2.03
N GLU A 176 -15.36 -4.63 -1.72
CA GLU A 176 -16.32 -4.68 -0.61
C GLU A 176 -15.63 -4.41 0.73
N LEU A 177 -14.49 -5.04 1.00
CA LEU A 177 -13.68 -4.75 2.18
C LEU A 177 -13.19 -3.31 2.19
N VAL A 178 -12.74 -2.77 1.06
CA VAL A 178 -12.35 -1.36 0.94
C VAL A 178 -13.52 -0.45 1.29
N ARG A 179 -14.73 -0.72 0.79
CA ARG A 179 -15.94 0.03 1.14
C ARG A 179 -16.22 -0.01 2.63
N ASP A 180 -16.18 -1.19 3.25
CA ASP A 180 -16.41 -1.37 4.68
C ASP A 180 -15.39 -0.59 5.53
N TYR A 181 -14.12 -0.57 5.13
CA TYR A 181 -13.08 0.21 5.79
C TYR A 181 -13.31 1.72 5.66
N ILE A 182 -13.72 2.20 4.48
CA ILE A 182 -14.05 3.61 4.25
C ILE A 182 -15.27 4.02 5.08
N ASP A 183 -16.33 3.23 5.08
CA ASP A 183 -17.57 3.52 5.79
C ASP A 183 -17.39 3.51 7.31
N SER A 184 -16.55 2.61 7.82
CA SER A 184 -16.20 2.55 9.24
C SER A 184 -15.18 3.59 9.70
N SER A 185 -14.54 4.30 8.78
CA SER A 185 -13.44 5.24 9.08
C SER A 185 -13.88 6.49 9.85
N GLY A 186 -15.17 6.87 9.79
CA GLY A 186 -15.67 8.14 10.30
C GLY A 186 -15.22 9.38 9.51
N VAL A 187 -14.55 9.19 8.37
CA VAL A 187 -14.10 10.28 7.49
C VAL A 187 -15.31 10.92 6.79
N ALA A 188 -15.30 12.25 6.64
CA ALA A 188 -16.38 12.96 5.98
C ALA A 188 -16.63 12.45 4.55
N ILE A 189 -17.91 12.25 4.20
CA ILE A 189 -18.33 11.76 2.87
C ILE A 189 -17.71 12.58 1.73
N ALA A 190 -17.54 13.90 1.93
CA ALA A 190 -16.92 14.77 0.92
C ALA A 190 -15.50 14.33 0.55
N SER A 191 -14.70 13.88 1.53
CA SER A 191 -13.32 13.44 1.34
C SER A 191 -13.19 12.04 0.71
N THR A 192 -14.29 11.30 0.61
CA THR A 192 -14.32 9.95 0.03
C THR A 192 -15.08 9.86 -1.29
N ARG A 193 -15.57 10.96 -1.84
CA ARG A 193 -16.35 10.97 -3.10
C ARG A 193 -15.52 10.56 -4.32
N ARG A 194 -14.26 10.92 -4.34
CA ARG A 194 -13.35 10.62 -5.44
C ARG A 194 -12.36 9.55 -5.00
N ILE A 195 -12.22 8.55 -5.83
CA ILE A 195 -11.29 7.44 -5.65
C ILE A 195 -10.22 7.49 -6.73
N VAL A 196 -8.98 7.27 -6.33
CA VAL A 196 -7.84 7.14 -7.23
C VAL A 196 -7.22 5.77 -7.00
N LEU A 197 -7.19 4.92 -8.04
CA LEU A 197 -6.55 3.61 -7.99
C LEU A 197 -5.14 3.70 -8.55
N THR A 198 -4.19 3.10 -7.87
CA THR A 198 -2.80 2.90 -8.31
C THR A 198 -2.27 1.56 -7.82
N GLY A 199 -0.97 1.31 -8.00
CA GLY A 199 -0.37 0.04 -7.64
C GLY A 199 -0.39 -1.00 -8.76
N GLY A 200 0.40 -2.05 -8.65
CA GLY A 200 0.58 -3.04 -9.72
C GLY A 200 -0.71 -3.77 -10.11
N ALA A 201 -1.59 -4.09 -9.14
CA ALA A 201 -2.82 -4.80 -9.40
C ALA A 201 -3.92 -3.90 -9.99
N SER A 202 -3.79 -2.57 -9.92
CA SER A 202 -4.72 -1.64 -10.58
C SER A 202 -4.65 -1.67 -12.11
N GLN A 203 -3.66 -2.37 -12.66
CA GLN A 203 -3.48 -2.53 -14.10
C GLN A 203 -4.33 -3.67 -14.71
N LEU A 204 -5.03 -4.45 -13.87
CA LEU A 204 -5.98 -5.45 -14.36
C LEU A 204 -7.07 -4.78 -15.18
N GLN A 205 -7.37 -5.38 -16.33
CA GLN A 205 -8.38 -4.86 -17.24
C GLN A 205 -9.76 -4.77 -16.53
N GLY A 206 -10.44 -3.63 -16.67
CA GLY A 206 -11.78 -3.40 -16.10
C GLY A 206 -11.81 -3.19 -14.57
N VAL A 207 -10.67 -3.17 -13.89
CA VAL A 207 -10.64 -2.99 -12.42
C VAL A 207 -11.20 -1.65 -11.98
N GLY A 208 -10.98 -0.59 -12.75
CA GLY A 208 -11.51 0.74 -12.45
C GLY A 208 -13.03 0.81 -12.53
N ASP A 209 -13.62 0.14 -13.52
CA ASP A 209 -15.07 0.08 -13.71
C ASP A 209 -15.72 -0.76 -12.60
N LEU A 210 -15.14 -1.92 -12.27
CA LEU A 210 -15.60 -2.75 -11.15
C LEU A 210 -15.52 -2.00 -9.82
N ALA A 211 -14.42 -1.27 -9.58
CA ALA A 211 -14.29 -0.43 -8.40
C ALA A 211 -15.36 0.66 -8.33
N ALA A 212 -15.66 1.32 -9.47
CA ALA A 212 -16.70 2.34 -9.53
C ALA A 212 -18.09 1.76 -9.25
N GLU A 213 -18.38 0.55 -9.77
CA GLU A 213 -19.62 -0.19 -9.53
C GLU A 213 -19.80 -0.50 -8.03
N ILE A 214 -18.79 -1.12 -7.38
CA ILE A 214 -18.91 -1.60 -6.00
C ILE A 214 -18.83 -0.46 -4.99
N LEU A 215 -17.94 0.51 -5.21
CA LEU A 215 -17.74 1.64 -4.31
C LEU A 215 -18.80 2.74 -4.50
N GLU A 216 -19.58 2.71 -5.58
CA GLU A 216 -20.55 3.74 -5.97
C GLU A 216 -19.93 5.16 -5.99
N LYS A 217 -18.69 5.26 -6.48
CA LYS A 217 -17.89 6.48 -6.49
C LYS A 217 -17.23 6.72 -7.84
N GLN A 218 -16.81 7.96 -8.08
CA GLN A 218 -15.99 8.28 -9.24
C GLN A 218 -14.59 7.71 -9.04
N VAL A 219 -14.16 6.84 -9.95
CA VAL A 219 -12.86 6.19 -9.91
C VAL A 219 -12.01 6.63 -11.10
N ARG A 220 -10.76 7.00 -10.86
CA ARG A 220 -9.75 7.13 -11.90
C ARG A 220 -8.54 6.25 -11.62
N LEU A 221 -7.93 5.73 -12.67
CA LEU A 221 -6.64 5.07 -12.59
C LEU A 221 -5.53 6.12 -12.60
N ALA A 222 -4.49 5.90 -11.80
CA ALA A 222 -3.36 6.81 -11.70
C ALA A 222 -2.02 6.08 -11.81
N ARG A 223 -1.07 6.81 -12.33
CA ARG A 223 0.36 6.50 -12.32
C ARG A 223 1.09 7.69 -11.70
N PRO A 224 2.35 7.52 -11.29
CA PRO A 224 3.16 8.65 -10.83
C PRO A 224 3.09 9.83 -11.79
N LEU A 225 2.92 11.02 -11.25
CA LEU A 225 3.04 12.26 -12.01
C LEU A 225 4.47 12.38 -12.56
N PRO A 226 4.68 13.09 -13.67
CA PRO A 226 6.00 13.23 -14.25
C PRO A 226 6.99 13.84 -13.24
N ILE A 227 8.04 13.09 -12.93
CA ILE A 227 9.16 13.54 -12.08
C ILE A 227 10.36 13.78 -12.99
N GLN A 228 10.99 14.94 -12.88
CA GLN A 228 12.14 15.27 -13.70
C GLN A 228 13.28 14.26 -13.47
N GLY A 229 13.79 13.66 -14.54
CA GLY A 229 14.84 12.65 -14.51
C GLY A 229 14.36 11.21 -14.31
N MET A 230 13.07 10.96 -14.11
CA MET A 230 12.52 9.62 -14.00
C MET A 230 12.31 9.02 -15.40
N ALA A 231 12.87 7.82 -15.64
CA ALA A 231 12.69 7.11 -16.89
C ALA A 231 11.23 6.64 -17.05
N GLU A 232 10.71 6.67 -18.28
CA GLU A 232 9.34 6.25 -18.59
C GLU A 232 9.04 4.79 -18.18
N ALA A 233 10.03 3.93 -18.24
CA ALA A 233 9.91 2.51 -17.85
C ALA A 233 9.54 2.31 -16.37
N VAL A 234 9.82 3.28 -15.49
CA VAL A 234 9.49 3.25 -14.05
C VAL A 234 8.37 4.21 -13.68
N ALA A 235 7.66 4.76 -14.66
CA ALA A 235 6.52 5.65 -14.46
C ALA A 235 5.17 4.92 -14.36
N GLY A 236 5.17 3.58 -14.26
CA GLY A 236 3.97 2.77 -14.14
C GLY A 236 3.35 2.81 -12.73
N PRO A 237 2.06 2.42 -12.59
CA PRO A 237 1.37 2.39 -11.30
C PRO A 237 2.08 1.53 -10.24
N ASN A 238 2.77 0.47 -10.67
CA ASN A 238 3.57 -0.40 -9.79
C ASN A 238 4.77 0.30 -9.14
N CYS A 239 5.17 1.47 -9.64
CA CYS A 239 6.27 2.27 -9.08
C CYS A 239 5.77 3.45 -8.23
N ALA A 240 4.45 3.59 -8.02
CA ALA A 240 3.87 4.73 -7.31
C ALA A 240 4.47 4.95 -5.91
N THR A 241 4.59 3.89 -5.12
CA THR A 241 5.20 3.98 -3.78
C THR A 241 6.66 4.43 -3.83
N CYS A 242 7.46 3.86 -4.75
CA CYS A 242 8.89 4.23 -4.89
C CYS A 242 9.05 5.70 -5.32
N ALA A 243 8.25 6.13 -6.30
CA ALA A 243 8.24 7.53 -6.75
C ALA A 243 7.85 8.48 -5.61
N GLY A 244 6.85 8.12 -4.82
CA GLY A 244 6.40 8.90 -3.67
C GLY A 244 7.43 8.96 -2.54
N LEU A 245 8.17 7.89 -2.29
CA LEU A 245 9.27 7.89 -1.32
C LEU A 245 10.39 8.84 -1.74
N LEU A 246 10.71 8.90 -3.04
CA LEU A 246 11.70 9.86 -3.57
C LEU A 246 11.22 11.31 -3.40
N LEU A 247 9.95 11.59 -3.67
CA LEU A 247 9.36 12.91 -3.45
C LEU A 247 9.39 13.27 -1.96
N TYR A 248 8.97 12.34 -1.10
CA TYR A 248 9.01 12.53 0.35
C TYR A 248 10.43 12.87 0.84
N ALA A 249 11.42 12.12 0.40
CA ALA A 249 12.81 12.35 0.77
C ALA A 249 13.31 13.72 0.28
N ALA A 250 12.92 14.14 -0.93
CA ALA A 250 13.31 15.44 -1.49
C ALA A 250 12.70 16.61 -0.72
N GLU A 251 11.43 16.51 -0.30
CA GLU A 251 10.73 17.55 0.46
C GLU A 251 11.23 17.67 1.90
N HIS A 252 11.59 16.55 2.54
CA HIS A 252 12.02 16.51 3.94
C HIS A 252 13.54 16.47 4.11
N HIS A 253 14.29 16.70 3.04
CA HIS A 253 15.74 16.73 3.10
C HIS A 253 16.23 17.94 3.93
N GLY A 254 16.85 17.67 5.07
CA GLY A 254 17.37 18.70 5.99
C GLY A 254 16.46 19.07 7.16
N GLU A 255 15.28 18.48 7.30
CA GLU A 255 14.56 18.57 8.57
C GLU A 255 15.31 17.78 9.65
N PRO A 256 15.55 18.39 10.85
CA PRO A 256 16.18 17.66 11.94
C PRO A 256 15.24 16.53 12.35
N GLN A 257 15.55 15.33 11.90
CA GLN A 257 14.82 14.15 12.37
C GLN A 257 15.04 14.02 13.86
N ILE A 258 13.96 14.04 14.63
CA ILE A 258 14.01 13.67 16.03
C ILE A 258 14.46 12.21 16.04
N ARG A 259 15.78 11.99 16.17
CA ARG A 259 16.35 10.68 16.50
C ARG A 259 15.64 10.22 17.77
N ARG A 260 14.54 9.52 17.63
CA ARG A 260 14.01 8.73 18.74
C ARG A 260 15.11 7.70 19.02
N GLN A 261 15.94 8.01 20.02
CA GLN A 261 16.62 6.95 20.72
C GLN A 261 15.51 5.97 21.11
N THR A 262 15.43 4.83 20.40
CA THR A 262 14.75 3.67 20.91
C THR A 262 15.44 3.39 22.24
N ARG A 263 14.91 3.98 23.32
CA ARG A 263 15.24 3.53 24.66
C ARG A 263 14.79 2.07 24.65
N ASP A 264 15.77 1.18 24.50
CA ASP A 264 15.57 -0.22 24.82
C ASP A 264 14.90 -0.24 26.20
N PRO A 265 13.76 -0.89 26.38
CA PRO A 265 13.12 -1.01 27.67
C PRO A 265 13.89 -1.94 28.62
N HIS A 266 15.12 -2.29 28.29
CA HIS A 266 16.00 -2.94 29.26
C HIS A 266 16.46 -1.86 30.24
N PRO A 267 16.02 -1.92 31.50
CA PRO A 267 16.63 -1.11 32.54
C PRO A 267 18.14 -1.34 32.50
N PRO A 268 18.97 -0.28 32.73
CA PRO A 268 20.39 -0.48 32.80
C PRO A 268 20.65 -1.56 33.84
N GLN A 269 21.20 -2.70 33.39
CA GLN A 269 21.65 -3.71 34.32
C GLN A 269 22.68 -3.04 35.24
N PRO A 270 22.50 -3.08 36.54
CA PRO A 270 23.50 -2.52 37.43
C PRO A 270 24.84 -3.15 37.06
N ALA A 271 25.86 -2.34 36.91
CA ALA A 271 27.20 -2.76 36.61
C ALA A 271 27.67 -3.66 37.76
N GLY A 272 27.30 -4.93 37.68
CA GLY A 272 27.78 -5.97 38.56
C GLY A 272 29.26 -6.13 38.31
N GLY A 273 30.09 -5.85 39.30
CA GLY A 273 31.53 -6.08 39.27
C GLY A 273 31.85 -7.52 38.84
N ALA A 274 33.12 -7.77 38.49
CA ALA A 274 33.61 -9.04 37.96
C ALA A 274 33.09 -10.31 38.73
N LEU A 275 32.80 -10.19 40.01
CA LEU A 275 32.23 -11.24 40.88
C LEU A 275 30.77 -11.61 40.54
N GLY A 276 29.96 -10.66 40.05
CA GLY A 276 28.56 -10.93 39.61
C GLY A 276 28.50 -11.74 38.32
N ARG A 277 29.43 -11.56 37.41
CA ARG A 277 29.56 -12.33 36.16
C ARG A 277 29.95 -13.80 36.42
N ILE A 278 30.83 -14.05 37.39
CA ILE A 278 31.26 -15.39 37.76
C ILE A 278 30.08 -16.14 38.42
N GLY A 279 29.29 -15.50 39.28
CA GLY A 279 28.11 -16.08 39.88
C GLY A 279 26.99 -16.44 38.89
N GLN A 280 26.78 -15.63 37.85
CA GLN A 280 25.84 -15.96 36.77
C GLN A 280 26.33 -17.09 35.89
N TRP A 281 27.63 -17.12 35.57
CA TRP A 281 28.21 -18.21 34.78
C TRP A 281 28.12 -19.57 35.51
N LEU A 282 28.37 -19.59 36.82
CA LEU A 282 28.21 -20.80 37.62
C LEU A 282 26.76 -21.30 37.70
N ARG A 283 25.76 -20.40 37.82
CA ARG A 283 24.35 -20.78 37.80
C ARG A 283 23.82 -21.28 36.46
N ALA A 284 24.47 -20.89 35.35
CA ALA A 284 24.08 -21.31 34.01
C ALA A 284 24.71 -22.65 33.59
N ASN A 285 25.75 -23.12 34.30
CA ASN A 285 26.52 -24.31 33.91
C ASN A 285 26.58 -25.42 35.00
N PHE A 286 25.93 -25.20 36.12
CA PHE A 286 25.69 -26.20 37.20
C PHE A 286 24.29 -25.99 37.77
#